data_a8e122c4d6be03fd16de7904d9dd6c7b
#
_entry.id   a8e122c4d6be03fd16de7904d9dd6c7b
#
_cell.length_a   1.000
_cell.length_b   1.000
_cell.length_c   1.000
_cell.angle_alpha   90.00
_cell.angle_beta   90.00
_cell.angle_gamma   90.00
#
_symmetry.space_group_name_H-M   'P 1'
#
loop_
_entity.id
_entity.type
_entity.pdbx_description
1 polymer ?
#
loop_
_entity_poly.entity_id
_entity_poly.type
_entity_poly.pdbx_seq_one_letter_code
_entity_poly.pdbx_strand_id
1 'polypeptide(L)'
;MLIHASAAALGSEAVLLRGPSDAGKSDLVLRLMTRGWQLVADDQVMIEGTQLAAPPALRGMLEIRGLGIFEALPVAPCARLCLVVDLVPRADVPRLPEPAFWQGPAGAVPRIALHAFDDSICEKITYALAAASGRLRQKTGAFAA
;
A
#
# COMPACT_ATOMS: atom_id res chain seq x y z
N MET A 1 -4.81 -3.01 -15.91
CA MET A 1 -3.46 -3.53 -15.58
C MET A 1 -3.57 -4.37 -14.32
N LEU A 2 -3.05 -5.58 -14.36
CA LEU A 2 -3.04 -6.50 -13.22
C LEU A 2 -1.64 -6.56 -12.64
N ILE A 3 -1.50 -6.36 -11.32
CA ILE A 3 -0.21 -6.34 -10.63
C ILE A 3 -0.23 -7.33 -9.47
N HIS A 4 0.88 -8.06 -9.29
CA HIS A 4 1.11 -8.87 -8.10
C HIS A 4 1.48 -7.95 -6.94
N ALA A 5 0.50 -7.62 -6.11
CA ALA A 5 0.62 -6.67 -5.02
C ALA A 5 -0.57 -6.82 -4.08
N SER A 6 -0.52 -6.10 -2.96
CA SER A 6 -1.68 -5.94 -2.07
C SER A 6 -1.99 -4.46 -1.94
N ALA A 7 -3.20 -4.13 -1.53
CA ALA A 7 -3.61 -2.74 -1.39
C ALA A 7 -4.59 -2.56 -0.24
N ALA A 8 -4.47 -1.42 0.42
CA ALA A 8 -5.38 -0.98 1.47
C ALA A 8 -5.67 0.51 1.28
N ALA A 9 -6.80 0.97 1.76
CA ALA A 9 -7.22 2.36 1.64
C ALA A 9 -7.55 2.97 2.99
N LEU A 10 -7.18 4.22 3.15
CA LEU A 10 -7.62 5.07 4.26
C LEU A 10 -8.55 6.13 3.68
N GLY A 11 -9.84 6.01 3.98
CA GLY A 11 -10.86 6.73 3.24
C GLY A 11 -10.87 6.27 1.78
N SER A 12 -10.78 7.19 0.84
CA SER A 12 -10.72 6.89 -0.59
C SER A 12 -9.30 6.82 -1.15
N GLU A 13 -8.28 7.07 -0.33
CA GLU A 13 -6.88 7.07 -0.75
C GLU A 13 -6.25 5.72 -0.49
N ALA A 14 -5.67 5.13 -1.53
CA ALA A 14 -5.12 3.80 -1.45
C ALA A 14 -3.61 3.78 -1.61
N VAL A 15 -3.01 2.81 -0.96
CA VAL A 15 -1.58 2.50 -1.03
C VAL A 15 -1.43 1.13 -1.69
N LEU A 16 -0.54 1.05 -2.67
CA LEU A 16 -0.16 -0.20 -3.32
C LEU A 16 1.10 -0.74 -2.65
N LEU A 17 1.01 -1.95 -2.12
CA LEU A 17 2.11 -2.60 -1.43
C LEU A 17 2.72 -3.65 -2.35
N ARG A 18 3.97 -3.43 -2.75
CA ARG A 18 4.69 -4.34 -3.65
C ARG A 18 5.86 -5.00 -2.93
N GLY A 19 6.17 -6.19 -3.35
CA GLY A 19 7.30 -6.96 -2.82
C GLY A 19 7.16 -8.43 -3.20
N PRO A 20 8.23 -9.21 -3.05
CA PRO A 20 8.17 -10.64 -3.30
C PRO A 20 7.25 -11.34 -2.30
N SER A 21 6.94 -12.60 -2.57
CA SER A 21 6.31 -13.46 -1.57
C SER A 21 7.14 -13.41 -0.28
N ASP A 22 6.49 -13.45 0.86
CA ASP A 22 7.12 -13.34 2.19
C ASP A 22 7.66 -11.95 2.55
N ALA A 23 7.45 -10.93 1.73
CA ALA A 23 7.80 -9.56 2.09
C ALA A 23 6.88 -8.96 3.15
N GLY A 24 5.76 -9.62 3.48
CA GLY A 24 4.83 -9.18 4.52
C GLY A 24 3.65 -8.36 4.02
N LYS A 25 3.32 -8.43 2.72
CA LYS A 25 2.22 -7.64 2.14
C LYS A 25 0.87 -7.90 2.82
N SER A 26 0.45 -9.16 2.88
CA SER A 26 -0.86 -9.51 3.47
C SER A 26 -0.91 -9.23 4.97
N ASP A 27 0.17 -9.51 5.69
CA ASP A 27 0.27 -9.20 7.10
C ASP A 27 0.18 -7.70 7.36
N LEU A 28 0.79 -6.90 6.50
CA LEU A 28 0.72 -5.44 6.62
C LEU A 28 -0.69 -4.92 6.36
N VAL A 29 -1.40 -5.46 5.38
CA VAL A 29 -2.81 -5.13 5.15
C VAL A 29 -3.63 -5.42 6.41
N LEU A 30 -3.45 -6.59 7.01
CA LEU A 30 -4.12 -6.95 8.26
C LEU A 30 -3.87 -5.93 9.36
N ARG A 31 -2.60 -5.53 9.56
CA ARG A 31 -2.25 -4.54 10.59
C ARG A 31 -2.84 -3.16 10.31
N LEU A 32 -2.86 -2.74 9.05
CA LEU A 32 -3.49 -1.48 8.65
C LEU A 32 -5.00 -1.52 8.92
N MET A 33 -5.66 -2.66 8.66
CA MET A 33 -7.11 -2.81 8.89
C MET A 33 -7.49 -2.58 10.35
N THR A 34 -6.64 -2.93 11.31
CA THR A 34 -6.89 -2.67 12.73
C THR A 34 -6.71 -1.20 13.10
N ARG A 35 -6.24 -0.37 12.17
CA ARG A 35 -5.98 1.07 12.37
C ARG A 35 -6.89 1.95 11.51
N GLY A 36 -8.05 1.43 11.13
CA GLY A 36 -9.03 2.20 10.39
C GLY A 36 -8.88 2.18 8.88
N TRP A 37 -7.93 1.42 8.36
CA TRP A 37 -7.83 1.20 6.92
C TRP A 37 -8.80 0.11 6.47
N GLN A 38 -9.11 0.09 5.20
CA GLN A 38 -9.95 -0.94 4.60
C GLN A 38 -9.16 -1.75 3.58
N LEU A 39 -9.48 -3.04 3.50
CA LEU A 39 -8.93 -3.92 2.47
C LEU A 39 -9.37 -3.44 1.08
N VAL A 40 -8.46 -3.42 0.14
CA VAL A 40 -8.76 -3.24 -1.28
C VAL A 40 -8.57 -4.56 -2.01
N ALA A 41 -7.38 -5.12 -1.95
CA ALA A 41 -7.04 -6.36 -2.63
C ALA A 41 -5.84 -7.01 -1.97
N ASP A 42 -5.77 -8.33 -2.04
CA ASP A 42 -4.64 -9.11 -1.58
C ASP A 42 -4.10 -9.96 -2.72
N ASP A 43 -2.78 -9.99 -2.84
CA ASP A 43 -2.01 -10.79 -3.82
C ASP A 43 -2.13 -10.31 -5.27
N GLN A 44 -3.29 -9.87 -5.72
CA GLN A 44 -3.48 -9.33 -7.07
C GLN A 44 -4.33 -8.07 -7.01
N VAL A 45 -3.88 -7.03 -7.69
CA VAL A 45 -4.57 -5.74 -7.76
C VAL A 45 -4.79 -5.37 -9.21
N MET A 46 -6.04 -5.03 -9.54
CA MET A 46 -6.37 -4.43 -10.82
C MET A 46 -6.29 -2.91 -10.72
N ILE A 47 -5.65 -2.28 -11.69
CA ILE A 47 -5.55 -0.82 -11.77
C ILE A 47 -6.20 -0.36 -13.07
N GLU A 48 -7.24 0.48 -12.94
CA GLU A 48 -7.89 1.14 -14.08
C GLU A 48 -7.84 2.65 -13.86
N GLY A 49 -7.05 3.35 -14.68
CA GLY A 49 -6.79 4.77 -14.45
C GLY A 49 -6.10 4.97 -13.12
N THR A 50 -6.77 5.62 -12.18
CA THR A 50 -6.29 5.84 -10.82
C THR A 50 -6.92 4.89 -9.79
N GLN A 51 -7.88 4.05 -10.20
CA GLN A 51 -8.65 3.23 -9.26
C GLN A 51 -8.05 1.84 -9.09
N LEU A 52 -7.98 1.40 -7.84
CA LEU A 52 -7.54 0.06 -7.47
C LEU A 52 -8.74 -0.81 -7.08
N ALA A 53 -8.69 -2.08 -7.45
CA ALA A 53 -9.68 -3.07 -7.03
C ALA A 53 -9.08 -4.46 -7.07
N ALA A 54 -9.70 -5.39 -6.35
CA ALA A 54 -9.37 -6.80 -6.50
C ALA A 54 -10.02 -7.35 -7.79
N PRO A 55 -9.39 -8.34 -8.44
CA PRO A 55 -10.10 -9.14 -9.42
C PRO A 55 -11.39 -9.69 -8.80
N PRO A 56 -12.52 -9.76 -9.53
CA PRO A 56 -13.80 -10.16 -8.94
C PRO A 56 -13.75 -11.47 -8.14
N ALA A 57 -13.01 -12.47 -8.62
CA ALA A 57 -12.90 -13.76 -7.94
C ALA A 57 -12.13 -13.69 -6.61
N LEU A 58 -11.35 -12.63 -6.37
CA LEU A 58 -10.53 -12.46 -5.17
C LEU A 58 -11.06 -11.36 -4.25
N ARG A 59 -12.16 -10.72 -4.60
CA ARG A 59 -12.70 -9.61 -3.83
C ARG A 59 -13.05 -10.05 -2.39
N GLY A 60 -12.56 -9.31 -1.42
CA GLY A 60 -12.83 -9.58 -0.01
C GLY A 60 -12.04 -10.75 0.56
N MET A 61 -11.07 -11.28 -0.16
CA MET A 61 -10.22 -12.37 0.32
C MET A 61 -8.93 -11.83 0.91
N LEU A 62 -8.52 -12.41 2.03
CA LEU A 62 -7.25 -12.09 2.70
C LEU A 62 -6.67 -13.35 3.31
N GLU A 63 -5.42 -13.65 2.98
CA GLU A 63 -4.69 -14.72 3.64
C GLU A 63 -4.08 -14.19 4.94
N ILE A 64 -4.45 -14.82 6.05
CA ILE A 64 -3.84 -14.53 7.35
C ILE A 64 -3.03 -15.74 7.74
N ARG A 65 -1.71 -15.61 7.66
CA ARG A 65 -0.79 -16.71 7.92
C ARG A 65 -0.99 -17.25 9.33
N GLY A 66 -1.12 -18.58 9.44
CA GLY A 66 -1.43 -19.23 10.70
C GLY A 66 -2.93 -19.45 10.94
N LEU A 67 -3.79 -18.76 10.20
CA LEU A 67 -5.25 -18.91 10.33
C LEU A 67 -5.89 -19.47 9.06
N GLY A 68 -5.47 -19.01 7.88
CA GLY A 68 -6.03 -19.44 6.62
C GLY A 68 -6.49 -18.26 5.75
N ILE A 69 -7.37 -18.55 4.79
CA ILE A 69 -7.88 -17.56 3.86
C ILE A 69 -9.29 -17.17 4.31
N PHE A 70 -9.48 -15.90 4.60
CA PHE A 70 -10.79 -15.33 4.89
C PHE A 70 -11.43 -14.84 3.61
N GLU A 71 -12.74 -14.91 3.54
CA GLU A 71 -13.51 -14.43 2.38
C GLU A 71 -14.65 -13.53 2.81
N ALA A 72 -15.24 -12.83 1.86
CA ALA A 72 -16.37 -11.94 2.11
C ALA A 72 -16.06 -10.82 3.12
N LEU A 73 -14.79 -10.43 3.25
CA LEU A 73 -14.43 -9.29 4.08
C LEU A 73 -14.90 -7.99 3.41
N PRO A 74 -15.30 -6.99 4.21
CA PRO A 74 -15.62 -5.68 3.64
C PRO A 74 -14.41 -5.08 2.91
N VAL A 75 -14.66 -4.46 1.76
CA VAL A 75 -13.63 -3.78 0.99
C VAL A 75 -13.94 -2.29 0.88
N ALA A 76 -12.90 -1.49 0.62
CA ALA A 76 -13.08 -0.07 0.38
C ALA A 76 -13.99 0.15 -0.84
N PRO A 77 -15.04 0.97 -0.76
CA PRO A 77 -15.94 1.23 -1.88
C PRO A 77 -15.27 2.04 -2.99
N CYS A 78 -14.22 2.77 -2.66
CA CYS A 78 -13.44 3.58 -3.60
C CYS A 78 -11.99 3.57 -3.14
N ALA A 79 -11.05 3.39 -4.07
CA ALA A 79 -9.63 3.26 -3.75
C ALA A 79 -8.78 3.92 -4.84
N ARG A 80 -8.45 5.19 -4.65
CA ARG A 80 -7.62 5.94 -5.58
C ARG A 80 -6.16 5.77 -5.23
N LEU A 81 -5.36 5.32 -6.17
CA LEU A 81 -3.92 5.10 -5.97
C LEU A 81 -3.20 6.42 -5.69
N CYS A 82 -2.63 6.57 -4.50
CA CYS A 82 -1.93 7.77 -4.06
C CYS A 82 -0.46 7.53 -3.71
N LEU A 83 -0.08 6.30 -3.42
CA LEU A 83 1.27 5.97 -2.96
C LEU A 83 1.60 4.52 -3.31
N VAL A 84 2.82 4.29 -3.76
CA VAL A 84 3.38 2.95 -3.94
C VAL A 84 4.45 2.74 -2.88
N VAL A 85 4.36 1.63 -2.14
CA VAL A 85 5.34 1.23 -1.14
C VAL A 85 5.98 -0.08 -1.59
N ASP A 86 7.28 -0.05 -1.82
CA ASP A 86 8.06 -1.26 -2.06
C ASP A 86 8.55 -1.79 -0.71
N LEU A 87 8.16 -3.01 -0.39
CA LEU A 87 8.56 -3.67 0.85
C LEU A 87 9.89 -4.37 0.62
N VAL A 88 10.92 -3.90 1.30
CA VAL A 88 12.31 -4.31 1.11
C VAL A 88 12.92 -4.76 2.42
N PRO A 89 14.09 -5.46 2.39
CA PRO A 89 14.83 -5.73 3.61
C PRO A 89 15.18 -4.44 4.35
N ARG A 90 15.24 -4.51 5.69
CA ARG A 90 15.49 -3.32 6.53
C ARG A 90 16.75 -2.57 6.11
N ALA A 91 17.81 -3.28 5.74
CA ALA A 91 19.07 -2.66 5.32
C ALA A 91 18.95 -1.82 4.06
N ASP A 92 17.91 -2.04 3.26
CA ASP A 92 17.71 -1.35 1.98
C ASP A 92 16.80 -0.13 2.09
N VAL A 93 16.35 0.20 3.30
CA VAL A 93 15.53 1.39 3.54
C VAL A 93 16.43 2.60 3.73
N PRO A 94 16.39 3.58 2.81
CA PRO A 94 17.21 4.79 2.96
C PRO A 94 16.70 5.64 4.13
N ARG A 95 17.63 6.24 4.87
CA ARG A 95 17.27 7.10 6.01
C ARG A 95 16.52 8.36 5.56
N LEU A 96 17.01 9.00 4.51
CA LEU A 96 16.42 10.23 3.94
C LEU A 96 16.32 10.03 2.43
N PRO A 97 15.27 9.30 1.96
CA PRO A 97 15.15 8.99 0.55
C PRO A 97 14.87 10.24 -0.28
N GLU A 98 15.36 10.22 -1.50
CA GLU A 98 14.99 11.25 -2.47
C GLU A 98 13.64 10.94 -3.10
N PRO A 99 12.91 11.94 -3.63
CA PRO A 99 11.67 11.71 -4.35
C PRO A 99 11.84 10.71 -5.46
N ALA A 100 10.95 9.72 -5.51
CA ALA A 100 10.91 8.71 -6.55
C ALA A 100 9.45 8.47 -6.94
N PHE A 101 9.25 7.97 -8.17
CA PHE A 101 7.91 7.80 -8.71
C PHE A 101 7.81 6.46 -9.43
N TRP A 102 6.61 5.92 -9.41
CA TRP A 102 6.21 4.77 -10.21
C TRP A 102 5.30 5.25 -11.32
N GLN A 103 5.56 4.80 -12.56
CA GLN A 103 4.75 5.19 -13.69
C GLN A 103 3.55 4.25 -13.79
N GLY A 104 2.40 4.74 -13.34
CA GLY A 104 1.13 4.02 -13.44
C GLY A 104 0.39 4.31 -14.73
N PRO A 105 -0.78 3.67 -14.94
CA PRO A 105 -1.59 3.88 -16.14
C PRO A 105 -2.05 5.33 -16.33
N ALA A 106 -2.27 6.06 -15.23
CA ALA A 106 -2.77 7.44 -15.27
C ALA A 106 -1.68 8.47 -14.97
N GLY A 107 -0.43 8.06 -14.83
CA GLY A 107 0.69 8.96 -14.60
C GLY A 107 1.58 8.54 -13.44
N ALA A 108 2.48 9.44 -13.04
CA ALA A 108 3.45 9.18 -11.99
C ALA A 108 2.79 9.17 -10.60
N VAL A 109 3.16 8.17 -9.80
CA VAL A 109 2.68 8.02 -8.42
C VAL A 109 3.91 8.02 -7.50
N PRO A 110 3.90 8.76 -6.38
CA PRO A 110 5.02 8.72 -5.43
C PRO A 110 5.31 7.30 -4.97
N ARG A 111 6.60 6.98 -4.87
CA ARG A 111 7.05 5.63 -4.49
C ARG A 111 8.12 5.73 -3.41
N ILE A 112 7.98 4.91 -2.37
CA ILE A 112 8.94 4.80 -1.28
C ILE A 112 9.27 3.33 -1.01
N ALA A 113 10.38 3.10 -0.33
CA ALA A 113 10.79 1.78 0.14
C ALA A 113 10.75 1.75 1.66
N LEU A 114 10.07 0.76 2.22
CA LEU A 114 9.94 0.56 3.67
C LEU A 114 10.13 -0.92 4.00
N HIS A 115 10.27 -1.22 5.28
CA HIS A 115 10.36 -2.59 5.78
C HIS A 115 9.07 -2.97 6.50
N ALA A 116 8.39 -4.02 6.04
CA ALA A 116 7.06 -4.38 6.51
C ALA A 116 7.00 -4.78 7.99
N PHE A 117 8.11 -5.25 8.55
CA PHE A 117 8.13 -5.76 9.92
C PHE A 117 8.69 -4.77 10.95
N ASP A 118 8.91 -3.52 10.55
CA ASP A 118 9.22 -2.47 11.52
C ASP A 118 8.00 -2.20 12.39
N ASP A 119 8.22 -1.94 13.68
CA ASP A 119 7.14 -1.67 14.64
C ASP A 119 6.28 -0.48 14.23
N SER A 120 6.89 0.54 13.64
CA SER A 120 6.23 1.78 13.23
C SER A 120 5.78 1.80 11.77
N ILE A 121 5.71 0.64 11.09
CA ILE A 121 5.41 0.62 9.65
C ILE A 121 4.04 1.23 9.34
N CYS A 122 3.03 0.98 10.14
CA CYS A 122 1.69 1.52 9.88
C CYS A 122 1.67 3.03 10.03
N GLU A 123 2.35 3.57 11.03
CA GLU A 123 2.49 5.00 11.26
C GLU A 123 3.29 5.66 10.12
N LYS A 124 4.37 5.01 9.67
CA LYS A 124 5.16 5.51 8.54
C LYS A 124 4.32 5.59 7.26
N ILE A 125 3.53 4.58 6.96
CA ILE A 125 2.67 4.58 5.79
C ILE A 125 1.60 5.66 5.90
N THR A 126 1.01 5.83 7.08
CA THR A 126 0.01 6.86 7.32
C THR A 126 0.57 8.26 7.10
N TYR A 127 1.76 8.54 7.62
CA TYR A 127 2.45 9.81 7.40
C TYR A 127 2.84 9.98 5.92
N ALA A 128 3.33 8.93 5.29
CA ALA A 128 3.71 8.96 3.88
C ALA A 128 2.51 9.26 2.99
N LEU A 129 1.35 8.63 3.27
CA LEU A 129 0.14 8.91 2.52
C LEU A 129 -0.30 10.37 2.67
N ALA A 130 -0.27 10.89 3.88
CA ALA A 130 -0.62 12.28 4.14
C ALA A 130 0.32 13.25 3.41
N ALA A 131 1.62 12.95 3.39
CA ALA A 131 2.60 13.76 2.66
C ALA A 131 2.40 13.66 1.15
N ALA A 132 2.16 12.46 0.62
CA ALA A 132 1.91 12.25 -0.80
C ALA A 132 0.65 12.97 -1.27
N SER A 133 -0.34 13.10 -0.40
CA SER A 133 -1.62 13.78 -0.68
C SER A 133 -1.60 15.27 -0.36
N GLY A 134 -0.47 15.81 0.08
CA GLY A 134 -0.33 17.25 0.36
C GLY A 134 -0.86 17.72 1.71
N ARG A 135 -1.29 16.80 2.59
CA ARG A 135 -1.80 17.15 3.92
C ARG A 135 -0.69 17.39 4.94
N LEU A 136 0.50 16.84 4.70
CA LEU A 136 1.70 17.10 5.50
C LEU A 136 2.81 17.64 4.61
N ARG A 137 3.66 18.49 5.17
CA ARG A 137 4.78 19.07 4.46
C ARG A 137 6.09 18.51 4.99
N GLN A 138 6.91 18.00 4.10
CA GLN A 138 8.25 17.52 4.41
C GLN A 138 9.29 18.58 4.08
N LYS A 139 10.23 18.79 4.99
CA LYS A 139 11.40 19.65 4.74
C LYS A 139 12.41 18.93 3.86
N THR A 140 12.63 17.66 4.11
CA THR A 140 13.63 16.80 3.43
C THR A 140 13.08 15.38 3.36
N GLY A 141 13.31 14.69 2.25
CA GLY A 141 12.93 13.31 2.09
C GLY A 141 12.11 13.05 0.83
N ALA A 142 11.43 11.92 0.79
CA ALA A 142 10.76 11.40 -0.41
C ALA A 142 9.65 12.31 -0.97
N PHE A 143 9.10 13.19 -0.16
CA PHE A 143 7.99 14.06 -0.55
C PHE A 143 8.37 15.56 -0.47
N ALA A 144 9.63 15.85 -0.27
CA ALA A 144 10.11 17.23 -0.28
C ALA A 144 10.02 17.79 -1.70
N ALA A 145 9.51 18.99 -1.83
CA ALA A 145 9.39 19.67 -3.12
C ALA A 145 10.72 20.31 -3.53
#